data_4dd4ab9ec3e72ca73bb7a2fb3674e1e0
#
_entry.id   4dd4ab9ec3e72ca73bb7a2fb3674e1e0
#
_cell.length_a   1.000
_cell.length_b   1.000
_cell.length_c   1.000
_cell.angle_alpha   90.00
_cell.angle_beta   90.00
_cell.angle_gamma   90.00
#
_symmetry.space_group_name_H-M   'P 1'
#
loop_
_entity.id
_entity.type
_entity.pdbx_description
1 polymer ?
#
loop_
_entity_poly.entity_id
_entity_poly.type
_entity_poly.pdbx_seq_one_letter_code
_entity_poly.pdbx_strand_id
1 'polypeptide(L)'
;MTWCATATTVAGTGNGGSQVTQIRDPWRVALDSTGAIYVADSYYNRISSWTIGSPIGTIMAGQVNGQSGSTLPYLNTPYGVCVDSNKNVYVADTTNHRVQLWTYGASSGATVAGTGKKNVIKIKRYFMMFLGSSGSLLTQLSSPNSVVLDSSTNTLYVADTGNHRILSFEPNVTTGVLVAGGAGAGTSSTQLSSPTDIYYDSSSRTLFIVNLGSHCVVRWVIGAFTWSLVAGIPGSTGTTPLTFNNPQGLTLDSAGNLYVADTNNHRIQFFRSGNVTGTTIAGTTSTAGASSSLLYGPRSVKVDSQFNLYVADTTNHRVQMFQRC
;
A
#
# COMPACT_ATOMS: atom_id res chain seq x y z
N MET A 1 -0.43 5.77 25.12
CA MET A 1 0.10 6.54 23.97
C MET A 1 -1.01 7.45 23.51
N THR A 2 -0.74 8.75 23.37
CA THR A 2 -1.70 9.75 22.88
C THR A 2 -1.09 10.47 21.68
N TRP A 3 -1.91 10.82 20.70
CA TRP A 3 -1.54 11.65 19.57
C TRP A 3 -2.25 12.98 19.66
N CYS A 4 -1.61 14.03 19.12
CA CYS A 4 -2.24 15.34 19.08
C CYS A 4 -3.52 15.26 18.23
N ALA A 5 -4.57 15.92 18.70
CA ALA A 5 -5.88 15.90 18.05
C ALA A 5 -5.87 16.56 16.66
N THR A 6 -4.86 17.39 16.38
CA THR A 6 -4.72 18.10 15.11
C THR A 6 -3.45 17.70 14.38
N ALA A 7 -3.56 17.54 13.07
CA ALA A 7 -2.46 17.18 12.18
C ALA A 7 -1.87 18.40 11.47
N THR A 8 -0.64 18.21 10.99
CA THR A 8 0.03 19.11 10.03
C THR A 8 0.03 18.45 8.66
N THR A 9 -0.30 19.20 7.60
CA THR A 9 -0.15 18.72 6.22
C THR A 9 1.34 18.69 5.85
N VAL A 10 1.85 17.52 5.46
CA VAL A 10 3.28 17.30 5.16
C VAL A 10 3.55 16.97 3.69
N ALA A 11 2.48 16.70 2.92
CA ALA A 11 2.55 16.56 1.47
C ALA A 11 1.20 16.94 0.84
N GLY A 12 1.25 17.61 -0.32
CA GLY A 12 0.06 18.16 -0.98
C GLY A 12 -0.47 19.42 -0.31
N THR A 13 -1.47 20.03 -0.93
CA THR A 13 -2.07 21.31 -0.47
C THR A 13 -3.52 21.16 0.00
N GLY A 14 -4.09 19.94 -0.10
CA GLY A 14 -5.53 19.73 0.08
C GLY A 14 -6.36 20.03 -1.17
N ASN A 15 -5.74 20.61 -2.20
CA ASN A 15 -6.34 20.81 -3.52
C ASN A 15 -5.66 19.85 -4.50
N GLY A 16 -6.43 18.91 -5.05
CA GLY A 16 -5.91 17.94 -6.02
C GLY A 16 -5.40 18.61 -7.28
N GLY A 17 -4.18 18.30 -7.71
CA GLY A 17 -3.59 18.91 -8.90
C GLY A 17 -2.29 18.25 -9.35
N SER A 18 -1.84 18.58 -10.57
CA SER A 18 -0.66 18.00 -11.21
C SER A 18 0.66 18.69 -10.83
N GLN A 19 0.59 19.85 -10.19
CA GLN A 19 1.79 20.61 -9.81
C GLN A 19 2.64 19.79 -8.82
N VAL A 20 3.93 20.09 -8.73
CA VAL A 20 4.84 19.44 -7.77
C VAL A 20 4.55 19.81 -6.31
N THR A 21 3.72 20.82 -6.08
CA THR A 21 3.17 21.21 -4.76
C THR A 21 1.89 20.44 -4.40
N GLN A 22 1.34 19.66 -5.32
CA GLN A 22 0.04 19.03 -5.22
C GLN A 22 0.13 17.51 -5.39
N ILE A 23 -0.82 16.82 -4.81
CA ILE A 23 -1.10 15.39 -5.02
C ILE A 23 -2.61 15.23 -5.21
N ARG A 24 -3.03 14.16 -5.87
CA ARG A 24 -4.45 13.84 -6.00
C ARG A 24 -4.70 12.35 -5.78
N ASP A 25 -5.66 12.06 -4.90
CA ASP A 25 -6.01 10.71 -4.49
C ASP A 25 -4.77 9.92 -4.02
N PRO A 26 -3.99 10.44 -3.02
CA PRO A 26 -2.88 9.67 -2.46
C PRO A 26 -3.38 8.35 -1.91
N TRP A 27 -2.81 7.24 -2.43
CA TRP A 27 -3.27 5.92 -2.03
C TRP A 27 -2.42 5.31 -0.93
N ARG A 28 -1.11 5.31 -1.12
CA ARG A 28 -0.15 4.73 -0.19
C ARG A 28 0.96 5.70 0.16
N VAL A 29 1.41 5.59 1.41
CA VAL A 29 2.58 6.30 1.91
C VAL A 29 3.64 5.30 2.31
N ALA A 30 4.91 5.58 2.01
CA ALA A 30 6.08 4.90 2.57
C ALA A 30 7.02 5.95 3.17
N LEU A 31 7.84 5.52 4.12
CA LEU A 31 8.88 6.35 4.74
C LEU A 31 10.24 5.70 4.49
N ASP A 32 11.26 6.50 4.20
CA ASP A 32 12.64 6.04 4.23
C ASP A 32 13.28 6.28 5.60
N SER A 33 14.51 5.80 5.78
CA SER A 33 15.26 5.95 7.03
C SER A 33 15.64 7.39 7.37
N THR A 34 15.51 8.33 6.42
CA THR A 34 15.75 9.76 6.64
C THR A 34 14.47 10.52 7.02
N GLY A 35 13.32 9.86 7.04
CA GLY A 35 12.01 10.45 7.29
C GLY A 35 11.38 11.10 6.05
N ALA A 36 11.93 10.89 4.85
CA ALA A 36 11.28 11.32 3.62
C ALA A 36 10.03 10.49 3.34
N ILE A 37 8.98 11.17 2.88
CA ILE A 37 7.64 10.62 2.66
C ILE A 37 7.49 10.33 1.18
N TYR A 38 7.26 9.07 0.81
CA TYR A 38 6.97 8.66 -0.56
C TYR A 38 5.46 8.44 -0.70
N VAL A 39 4.85 9.08 -1.70
CA VAL A 39 3.41 9.09 -1.90
C VAL A 39 3.06 8.51 -3.27
N ALA A 40 2.19 7.52 -3.29
CA ALA A 40 1.54 7.07 -4.52
C ALA A 40 0.43 8.07 -4.87
N ASP A 41 0.75 9.01 -5.78
CA ASP A 41 -0.16 10.01 -6.36
C ASP A 41 -0.94 9.33 -7.50
N SER A 42 -1.96 8.56 -7.10
CA SER A 42 -2.58 7.56 -7.96
C SER A 42 -3.31 8.16 -9.15
N TYR A 43 -3.95 9.31 -8.99
CA TYR A 43 -4.64 9.99 -10.07
C TYR A 43 -3.66 10.54 -11.13
N TYR A 44 -2.49 11.05 -10.68
CA TYR A 44 -1.45 11.55 -11.58
C TYR A 44 -0.38 10.51 -11.93
N ASN A 45 -0.66 9.22 -11.69
CA ASN A 45 0.15 8.11 -12.22
C ASN A 45 1.65 8.25 -11.91
N ARG A 46 2.00 8.70 -10.69
CA ARG A 46 3.38 8.99 -10.30
C ARG A 46 3.62 8.67 -8.82
N ILE A 47 4.88 8.51 -8.47
CA ILE A 47 5.35 8.49 -7.07
C ILE A 47 6.13 9.77 -6.83
N SER A 48 5.76 10.50 -5.78
CA SER A 48 6.48 11.70 -5.34
C SER A 48 7.10 11.50 -3.97
N SER A 49 8.29 12.04 -3.72
CA SER A 49 8.91 12.08 -2.40
C SER A 49 8.85 13.49 -1.82
N TRP A 50 8.64 13.58 -0.51
CA TRP A 50 8.46 14.85 0.21
C TRP A 50 9.35 14.85 1.44
N THR A 51 10.03 15.96 1.68
CA THR A 51 10.73 16.23 2.94
C THR A 51 9.83 17.09 3.82
N ILE A 52 9.71 16.78 5.11
CA ILE A 52 8.90 17.57 6.05
C ILE A 52 9.36 19.03 6.01
N GLY A 53 8.39 19.94 5.85
CA GLY A 53 8.65 21.38 5.71
C GLY A 53 8.93 21.85 4.28
N SER A 54 9.12 20.95 3.31
CA SER A 54 9.24 21.32 1.90
C SER A 54 7.85 21.55 1.30
N PRO A 55 7.62 22.67 0.59
CA PRO A 55 6.36 22.91 -0.11
C PRO A 55 6.24 22.12 -1.42
N ILE A 56 7.31 21.49 -1.89
CA ILE A 56 7.37 20.79 -3.17
C ILE A 56 7.81 19.35 -3.02
N GLY A 57 7.21 18.46 -3.82
CA GLY A 57 7.62 17.07 -3.96
C GLY A 57 8.54 16.84 -5.16
N THR A 58 9.40 15.83 -5.05
CA THR A 58 10.27 15.35 -6.15
C THR A 58 9.66 14.10 -6.75
N ILE A 59 9.57 14.01 -8.08
CA ILE A 59 9.03 12.82 -8.75
C ILE A 59 10.09 11.72 -8.77
N MET A 60 9.74 10.56 -8.21
CA MET A 60 10.61 9.40 -8.08
C MET A 60 10.30 8.33 -9.14
N ALA A 61 9.06 8.25 -9.61
CA ALA A 61 8.61 7.30 -10.63
C ALA A 61 7.40 7.87 -11.38
N GLY A 62 7.22 7.46 -12.63
CA GLY A 62 6.19 8.00 -13.52
C GLY A 62 6.57 9.33 -14.14
N GLN A 63 5.62 9.98 -14.80
CA GLN A 63 5.86 11.24 -15.51
C GLN A 63 5.41 12.44 -14.69
N VAL A 64 6.16 13.54 -14.76
CA VAL A 64 5.85 14.80 -14.04
C VAL A 64 4.45 15.32 -14.39
N ASN A 65 4.05 15.21 -15.65
CA ASN A 65 2.74 15.67 -16.13
C ASN A 65 1.58 14.71 -15.77
N GLY A 66 1.88 13.57 -15.13
CA GLY A 66 0.88 12.60 -14.73
C GLY A 66 0.31 11.74 -15.87
N GLN A 67 0.97 11.70 -17.00
CA GLN A 67 0.54 10.86 -18.12
C GLN A 67 0.61 9.38 -17.74
N SER A 68 -0.49 8.65 -17.93
CA SER A 68 -0.55 7.20 -17.75
C SER A 68 -0.03 6.46 -18.97
N GLY A 69 0.45 5.23 -18.76
CA GLY A 69 0.86 4.35 -19.85
C GLY A 69 1.34 2.99 -19.33
N SER A 70 1.56 2.05 -20.26
CA SER A 70 2.02 0.70 -19.95
C SER A 70 3.51 0.46 -20.27
N THR A 71 4.17 1.39 -20.99
CA THR A 71 5.61 1.29 -21.24
C THR A 71 6.42 1.66 -20.00
N LEU A 72 7.74 1.37 -19.98
CA LEU A 72 8.55 1.44 -18.76
C LEU A 72 8.63 2.82 -18.09
N PRO A 73 8.64 3.98 -18.81
CA PRO A 73 8.66 5.28 -18.16
C PRO A 73 7.32 5.72 -17.58
N TYR A 74 6.26 4.93 -17.75
CA TYR A 74 4.92 5.28 -17.29
C TYR A 74 4.42 4.33 -16.21
N LEU A 75 3.50 4.85 -15.42
CA LEU A 75 2.66 4.13 -14.47
C LEU A 75 1.19 4.29 -14.87
N ASN A 76 0.32 3.46 -14.32
CA ASN A 76 -1.12 3.59 -14.50
C ASN A 76 -1.83 3.23 -13.19
N THR A 77 -2.34 4.25 -12.50
CA THR A 77 -3.01 4.15 -11.22
C THR A 77 -2.16 3.37 -10.19
N PRO A 78 -0.95 3.85 -9.85
CA PRO A 78 -0.11 3.17 -8.86
C PRO A 78 -0.76 3.27 -7.49
N TYR A 79 -0.93 2.13 -6.80
CA TYR A 79 -1.48 2.13 -5.45
C TYR A 79 -0.42 1.90 -4.39
N GLY A 80 0.43 0.90 -4.56
CA GLY A 80 1.46 0.55 -3.59
C GLY A 80 2.81 1.16 -3.89
N VAL A 81 3.52 1.56 -2.84
CA VAL A 81 4.92 2.00 -2.90
C VAL A 81 5.67 1.50 -1.67
N CYS A 82 6.86 0.96 -1.88
CA CYS A 82 7.86 0.80 -0.83
C CYS A 82 9.22 1.31 -1.33
N VAL A 83 10.10 1.62 -0.39
CA VAL A 83 11.42 2.21 -0.67
C VAL A 83 12.49 1.40 0.06
N ASP A 84 13.63 1.17 -0.60
CA ASP A 84 14.80 0.54 0.03
C ASP A 84 15.80 1.57 0.58
N SER A 85 16.86 1.08 1.21
CA SER A 85 17.92 1.91 1.80
C SER A 85 18.70 2.74 0.76
N ASN A 86 18.65 2.36 -0.51
CA ASN A 86 19.29 3.08 -1.63
C ASN A 86 18.33 4.09 -2.28
N LYS A 87 17.14 4.30 -1.69
CA LYS A 87 16.05 5.14 -2.22
C LYS A 87 15.48 4.65 -3.55
N ASN A 88 15.69 3.38 -3.89
CA ASN A 88 14.97 2.77 -5.00
C ASN A 88 13.52 2.55 -4.59
N VAL A 89 12.58 2.82 -5.50
CA VAL A 89 11.15 2.66 -5.24
C VAL A 89 10.58 1.46 -6.00
N TYR A 90 9.87 0.62 -5.29
CA TYR A 90 9.09 -0.48 -5.86
C TYR A 90 7.63 -0.06 -5.88
N VAL A 91 7.01 -0.13 -7.03
CA VAL A 91 5.69 0.44 -7.29
C VAL A 91 4.73 -0.66 -7.75
N ALA A 92 3.63 -0.86 -7.02
CA ALA A 92 2.51 -1.63 -7.51
C ALA A 92 1.76 -0.78 -8.57
N ASP A 93 2.09 -1.02 -9.82
CA ASP A 93 1.53 -0.38 -11.02
C ASP A 93 0.21 -1.07 -11.37
N THR A 94 -0.82 -0.76 -10.60
CA THR A 94 -2.03 -1.56 -10.38
C THR A 94 -2.80 -1.86 -11.64
N THR A 95 -3.09 -0.86 -12.45
CA THR A 95 -3.84 -1.04 -13.71
C THR A 95 -3.01 -1.70 -14.80
N ASN A 96 -1.68 -1.64 -14.70
CA ASN A 96 -0.78 -2.38 -15.58
C ASN A 96 -0.47 -3.80 -15.07
N HIS A 97 -1.07 -4.24 -13.96
CA HIS A 97 -0.94 -5.60 -13.41
C HIS A 97 0.51 -6.06 -13.18
N ARG A 98 1.36 -5.15 -12.70
CA ARG A 98 2.80 -5.41 -12.49
C ARG A 98 3.35 -4.70 -11.26
N VAL A 99 4.58 -5.08 -10.86
CA VAL A 99 5.41 -4.28 -9.97
C VAL A 99 6.61 -3.77 -10.76
N GLN A 100 6.89 -2.47 -10.66
CA GLN A 100 8.07 -1.83 -11.25
C GLN A 100 9.06 -1.42 -10.17
N LEU A 101 10.34 -1.64 -10.44
CA LEU A 101 11.48 -1.07 -9.71
C LEU A 101 11.98 0.17 -10.44
N TRP A 102 12.08 1.28 -9.74
CA TRP A 102 12.73 2.50 -10.18
C TRP A 102 13.96 2.74 -9.30
N THR A 103 15.16 2.58 -9.86
CA THR A 103 16.38 2.92 -9.14
C THR A 103 16.47 4.43 -8.96
N TYR A 104 17.11 4.86 -7.87
CA TYR A 104 17.22 6.29 -7.57
C TYR A 104 17.81 7.07 -8.74
N GLY A 105 17.10 8.11 -9.18
CA GLY A 105 17.51 8.95 -10.32
C GLY A 105 17.24 8.36 -11.71
N ALA A 106 16.62 7.18 -11.81
CA ALA A 106 16.29 6.61 -13.12
C ALA A 106 15.11 7.34 -13.78
N SER A 107 15.17 7.44 -15.11
CA SER A 107 14.10 8.02 -15.95
C SER A 107 13.05 6.99 -16.37
N SER A 108 13.26 5.71 -16.08
CA SER A 108 12.35 4.62 -16.39
C SER A 108 12.47 3.48 -15.39
N GLY A 109 11.37 2.76 -15.16
CA GLY A 109 11.34 1.60 -14.30
C GLY A 109 11.73 0.30 -15.02
N ALA A 110 11.92 -0.76 -14.24
CA ALA A 110 12.04 -2.14 -14.71
C ALA A 110 10.94 -2.99 -14.09
N THR A 111 10.26 -3.84 -14.86
CA THR A 111 9.25 -4.75 -14.32
C THR A 111 9.94 -5.90 -13.57
N VAL A 112 9.62 -6.04 -12.28
CA VAL A 112 10.21 -7.06 -11.39
C VAL A 112 9.20 -8.15 -11.01
N ALA A 113 7.90 -7.91 -11.16
CA ALA A 113 6.84 -8.91 -10.97
C ALA A 113 5.66 -8.61 -11.90
N GLY A 114 4.89 -9.64 -12.27
CA GLY A 114 3.75 -9.47 -13.17
C GLY A 114 4.16 -9.30 -14.64
N THR A 115 5.20 -9.98 -15.07
CA THR A 115 5.73 -9.84 -16.46
C THR A 115 4.81 -10.40 -17.52
N GLY A 116 3.78 -11.19 -17.11
CA GLY A 116 2.68 -11.65 -17.95
C GLY A 116 3.10 -12.17 -19.31
N LYS A 117 4.05 -13.12 -19.39
CA LYS A 117 4.33 -13.81 -20.66
C LYS A 117 3.08 -14.59 -21.06
N LYS A 118 2.17 -13.97 -21.81
CA LYS A 118 1.32 -14.74 -22.71
C LYS A 118 2.27 -15.49 -23.65
N ASN A 119 2.06 -16.80 -23.83
CA ASN A 119 2.69 -17.56 -24.92
C ASN A 119 2.63 -16.69 -26.18
N VAL A 120 3.79 -16.23 -26.63
CA VAL A 120 3.90 -15.53 -27.89
C VAL A 120 3.59 -16.53 -28.97
N ILE A 121 2.35 -16.58 -29.43
CA ILE A 121 2.05 -17.18 -30.72
C ILE A 121 2.82 -16.32 -31.71
N LYS A 122 3.91 -16.86 -32.26
CA LYS A 122 4.69 -16.21 -33.31
C LYS A 122 3.78 -16.02 -34.54
N ILE A 123 3.06 -14.91 -34.57
CA ILE A 123 2.49 -14.41 -35.83
C ILE A 123 3.62 -13.58 -36.45
N LYS A 124 4.21 -14.10 -37.50
CA LYS A 124 5.22 -13.43 -38.32
C LYS A 124 4.76 -11.97 -38.58
N ARG A 125 5.53 -10.98 -38.10
CA ARG A 125 5.64 -9.58 -38.50
C ARG A 125 5.24 -8.45 -37.54
N TYR A 126 4.70 -8.66 -36.33
CA TYR A 126 4.54 -7.56 -35.38
C TYR A 126 4.98 -7.99 -33.98
N PHE A 127 6.03 -7.34 -33.49
CA PHE A 127 6.48 -7.45 -32.10
C PHE A 127 5.53 -6.59 -31.24
N MET A 128 4.44 -7.14 -30.75
CA MET A 128 3.66 -6.49 -29.71
C MET A 128 4.19 -6.96 -28.36
N MET A 129 5.01 -6.13 -27.72
CA MET A 129 5.35 -6.28 -26.30
C MET A 129 4.09 -5.95 -25.46
N PHE A 130 3.33 -6.96 -25.08
CA PHE A 130 2.30 -6.83 -24.07
C PHE A 130 2.97 -6.90 -22.69
N LEU A 131 3.32 -5.75 -22.13
CA LEU A 131 3.76 -5.60 -20.76
C LEU A 131 2.51 -5.52 -19.86
N GLY A 132 2.35 -6.49 -18.95
CA GLY A 132 1.33 -6.45 -17.90
C GLY A 132 -0.08 -6.86 -18.35
N SER A 133 -0.30 -8.12 -18.69
CA SER A 133 -1.67 -8.64 -18.79
C SER A 133 -2.11 -9.26 -17.46
N SER A 134 -3.33 -8.90 -17.00
CA SER A 134 -3.96 -9.56 -15.86
C SER A 134 -4.02 -11.08 -16.04
N GLY A 135 -3.80 -11.82 -14.97
CA GLY A 135 -3.93 -13.26 -14.96
C GLY A 135 -3.61 -13.89 -13.61
N SER A 136 -3.87 -15.19 -13.49
CA SER A 136 -3.73 -15.95 -12.25
C SER A 136 -2.49 -16.86 -12.19
N LEU A 137 -1.69 -16.95 -13.27
CA LEU A 137 -0.44 -17.68 -13.23
C LEU A 137 0.54 -17.07 -12.21
N LEU A 138 1.54 -17.83 -11.78
CA LEU A 138 2.56 -17.33 -10.84
C LEU A 138 3.47 -16.25 -11.45
N THR A 139 3.51 -16.12 -12.77
CA THR A 139 4.19 -15.04 -13.51
C THR A 139 3.30 -13.82 -13.76
N GLN A 140 2.03 -13.87 -13.36
CA GLN A 140 1.02 -12.86 -13.62
C GLN A 140 0.47 -12.29 -12.31
N LEU A 141 0.01 -11.06 -12.36
CA LEU A 141 -0.71 -10.39 -11.29
C LEU A 141 -2.08 -9.90 -11.81
N SER A 142 -2.99 -9.60 -10.89
CA SER A 142 -4.25 -8.95 -11.16
C SER A 142 -4.47 -7.80 -10.18
N SER A 143 -4.35 -6.57 -10.67
CA SER A 143 -4.54 -5.35 -9.88
C SER A 143 -3.79 -5.39 -8.53
N PRO A 144 -2.45 -5.51 -8.53
CA PRO A 144 -1.69 -5.53 -7.28
C PRO A 144 -1.83 -4.18 -6.56
N ASN A 145 -2.16 -4.21 -5.25
CA ASN A 145 -2.41 -3.01 -4.46
C ASN A 145 -1.27 -2.63 -3.52
N SER A 146 -0.50 -3.59 -3.06
CA SER A 146 0.61 -3.34 -2.13
C SER A 146 1.83 -4.17 -2.48
N VAL A 147 2.98 -3.61 -2.17
CA VAL A 147 4.28 -4.30 -2.27
C VAL A 147 5.10 -3.92 -1.04
N VAL A 148 5.77 -4.90 -0.44
CA VAL A 148 6.77 -4.70 0.62
C VAL A 148 8.02 -5.49 0.30
N LEU A 149 9.15 -4.99 0.79
CA LEU A 149 10.47 -5.57 0.60
C LEU A 149 10.97 -6.16 1.92
N ASP A 150 11.37 -7.41 1.91
CA ASP A 150 12.27 -7.94 2.93
C ASP A 150 13.69 -7.47 2.61
N SER A 151 14.18 -6.49 3.35
CA SER A 151 15.50 -5.88 3.13
C SER A 151 16.67 -6.84 3.39
N SER A 152 16.45 -7.93 4.12
CA SER A 152 17.50 -8.92 4.42
C SER A 152 17.77 -9.88 3.26
N THR A 153 16.74 -10.19 2.48
CA THR A 153 16.79 -11.14 1.35
C THR A 153 16.54 -10.47 0.00
N ASN A 154 16.10 -9.21 0.00
CA ASN A 154 15.57 -8.50 -1.17
C ASN A 154 14.35 -9.19 -1.81
N THR A 155 13.63 -10.00 -1.06
CA THR A 155 12.39 -10.65 -1.50
C THR A 155 11.23 -9.64 -1.46
N LEU A 156 10.49 -9.55 -2.56
CA LEU A 156 9.26 -8.76 -2.61
C LEU A 156 8.06 -9.62 -2.23
N TYR A 157 7.20 -9.10 -1.37
CA TYR A 157 5.86 -9.64 -1.15
C TYR A 157 4.84 -8.71 -1.80
N VAL A 158 3.93 -9.25 -2.60
CA VAL A 158 2.96 -8.50 -3.41
C VAL A 158 1.55 -8.94 -3.06
N ALA A 159 0.71 -7.99 -2.68
CA ALA A 159 -0.73 -8.22 -2.56
C ALA A 159 -1.35 -8.24 -3.96
N ASP A 160 -1.56 -9.44 -4.48
CA ASP A 160 -2.18 -9.73 -5.78
C ASP A 160 -3.70 -9.76 -5.60
N THR A 161 -4.25 -8.55 -5.39
CA THR A 161 -5.58 -8.26 -4.88
C THR A 161 -6.70 -8.90 -5.68
N GLY A 162 -6.64 -8.81 -7.02
CA GLY A 162 -7.64 -9.38 -7.89
C GLY A 162 -7.60 -10.90 -7.96
N ASN A 163 -6.53 -11.54 -7.50
CA ASN A 163 -6.40 -12.99 -7.39
C ASN A 163 -6.53 -13.49 -5.94
N HIS A 164 -6.86 -12.63 -4.99
CA HIS A 164 -7.11 -12.99 -3.58
C HIS A 164 -5.94 -13.73 -2.93
N ARG A 165 -4.68 -13.30 -3.20
CA ARG A 165 -3.48 -13.97 -2.74
C ARG A 165 -2.32 -13.01 -2.47
N ILE A 166 -1.31 -13.50 -1.77
CA ILE A 166 0.01 -12.86 -1.66
C ILE A 166 1.02 -13.76 -2.36
N LEU A 167 1.81 -13.18 -3.24
CA LEU A 167 2.97 -13.82 -3.87
C LEU A 167 4.26 -13.23 -3.34
N SER A 168 5.31 -14.05 -3.24
CA SER A 168 6.69 -13.58 -3.07
C SER A 168 7.47 -13.70 -4.37
N PHE A 169 8.41 -12.77 -4.58
CA PHE A 169 9.33 -12.77 -5.71
C PHE A 169 10.75 -12.58 -5.19
N GLU A 170 11.61 -13.54 -5.43
CA GLU A 170 13.04 -13.42 -5.15
C GLU A 170 13.73 -12.47 -6.14
N PRO A 171 14.89 -11.90 -5.79
CA PRO A 171 15.65 -11.05 -6.70
C PRO A 171 15.91 -11.72 -8.06
N ASN A 172 15.63 -11.01 -9.14
CA ASN A 172 15.79 -11.47 -10.53
C ASN A 172 14.93 -12.69 -10.93
N VAL A 173 13.96 -13.09 -10.11
CA VAL A 173 13.01 -14.17 -10.41
C VAL A 173 11.64 -13.57 -10.73
N THR A 174 11.13 -13.87 -11.93
CA THR A 174 9.82 -13.32 -12.40
C THR A 174 8.66 -14.27 -12.15
N THR A 175 8.92 -15.48 -11.67
CA THR A 175 7.89 -16.43 -11.23
C THR A 175 7.72 -16.31 -9.74
N GLY A 176 6.52 -15.90 -9.31
CA GLY A 176 6.20 -15.77 -7.89
C GLY A 176 5.97 -17.12 -7.21
N VAL A 177 6.07 -17.11 -5.89
CA VAL A 177 5.69 -18.23 -5.02
C VAL A 177 4.46 -17.84 -4.23
N LEU A 178 3.46 -18.72 -4.15
CA LEU A 178 2.26 -18.49 -3.34
C LEU A 178 2.63 -18.54 -1.85
N VAL A 179 2.35 -17.45 -1.13
CA VAL A 179 2.65 -17.32 0.29
C VAL A 179 1.40 -17.38 1.14
N ALA A 180 0.30 -16.75 0.69
CA ALA A 180 -0.94 -16.67 1.44
C ALA A 180 -2.15 -16.60 0.51
N GLY A 181 -3.29 -17.14 0.91
CA GLY A 181 -4.53 -17.15 0.14
C GLY A 181 -4.45 -18.07 -1.08
N GLY A 182 -5.10 -17.67 -2.19
CA GLY A 182 -5.10 -18.43 -3.45
C GLY A 182 -6.17 -19.52 -3.53
N ALA A 183 -6.93 -19.74 -2.46
CA ALA A 183 -8.07 -20.68 -2.43
C ALA A 183 -9.41 -19.99 -2.81
N GLY A 184 -9.34 -18.91 -3.60
CA GLY A 184 -10.49 -18.08 -3.93
C GLY A 184 -10.82 -17.04 -2.84
N ALA A 185 -11.77 -16.15 -3.13
CA ALA A 185 -12.24 -15.15 -2.17
C ALA A 185 -13.08 -15.80 -1.05
N GLY A 186 -12.87 -15.37 0.18
CA GLY A 186 -13.67 -15.88 1.29
C GLY A 186 -13.18 -15.45 2.66
N THR A 187 -13.87 -15.96 3.70
CA THR A 187 -13.62 -15.65 5.10
C THR A 187 -13.04 -16.84 5.88
N SER A 188 -12.83 -17.99 5.26
CA SER A 188 -12.17 -19.12 5.91
C SER A 188 -10.68 -18.85 6.11
N SER A 189 -10.07 -19.53 7.10
CA SER A 189 -8.67 -19.29 7.48
C SER A 189 -7.64 -19.63 6.40
N THR A 190 -8.04 -20.29 5.33
CA THR A 190 -7.20 -20.58 4.15
C THR A 190 -7.38 -19.58 3.02
N GLN A 191 -8.38 -18.69 3.12
CA GLN A 191 -8.77 -17.75 2.07
C GLN A 191 -8.40 -16.32 2.42
N LEU A 192 -8.19 -15.51 1.39
CA LEU A 192 -8.18 -14.06 1.46
C LEU A 192 -9.29 -13.51 0.56
N SER A 193 -9.76 -12.31 0.83
CA SER A 193 -10.73 -11.60 -0.01
C SER A 193 -10.22 -10.20 -0.28
N SER A 194 -9.73 -9.97 -1.51
CA SER A 194 -9.18 -8.69 -1.96
C SER A 194 -8.16 -8.08 -0.97
N PRO A 195 -7.01 -8.75 -0.70
CA PRO A 195 -5.98 -8.20 0.17
C PRO A 195 -5.45 -6.89 -0.43
N THR A 196 -5.47 -5.79 0.35
CA THR A 196 -5.09 -4.45 -0.15
C THR A 196 -3.79 -3.95 0.40
N ASP A 197 -3.44 -4.28 1.63
CA ASP A 197 -2.17 -3.89 2.21
C ASP A 197 -1.51 -5.03 2.95
N ILE A 198 -0.18 -4.98 2.96
CA ILE A 198 0.66 -5.93 3.68
C ILE A 198 1.75 -5.20 4.45
N TYR A 199 2.06 -5.72 5.63
CA TYR A 199 3.25 -5.39 6.40
C TYR A 199 4.00 -6.69 6.68
N TYR A 200 5.31 -6.70 6.46
CA TYR A 200 6.15 -7.86 6.74
C TYR A 200 6.98 -7.62 8.00
N ASP A 201 6.80 -8.49 8.98
CA ASP A 201 7.65 -8.58 10.15
C ASP A 201 8.72 -9.65 9.91
N SER A 202 9.95 -9.19 9.64
CA SER A 202 11.08 -10.07 9.37
C SER A 202 11.49 -10.90 10.58
N SER A 203 11.28 -10.38 11.80
CA SER A 203 11.67 -11.06 13.03
C SER A 203 10.87 -12.32 13.28
N SER A 204 9.58 -12.30 13.00
CA SER A 204 8.67 -13.45 13.13
C SER A 204 8.36 -14.14 11.80
N ARG A 205 8.88 -13.65 10.68
CA ARG A 205 8.57 -14.09 9.31
C ARG A 205 7.06 -14.12 9.06
N THR A 206 6.37 -13.05 9.46
CA THR A 206 4.91 -12.95 9.43
C THR A 206 4.46 -11.81 8.54
N LEU A 207 3.47 -12.07 7.71
CA LEU A 207 2.72 -11.04 6.98
C LEU A 207 1.49 -10.65 7.78
N PHE A 208 1.32 -9.35 8.02
CA PHE A 208 0.06 -8.77 8.45
C PHE A 208 -0.64 -8.22 7.21
N ILE A 209 -1.91 -8.60 7.02
CA ILE A 209 -2.63 -8.42 5.76
C ILE A 209 -3.95 -7.73 6.05
N VAL A 210 -4.22 -6.59 5.40
CA VAL A 210 -5.58 -6.05 5.32
C VAL A 210 -6.38 -6.91 4.36
N ASN A 211 -7.29 -7.68 4.90
CA ASN A 211 -8.21 -8.55 4.14
C ASN A 211 -9.51 -7.77 3.87
N LEU A 212 -9.45 -6.87 2.87
CA LEU A 212 -10.45 -5.84 2.61
C LEU A 212 -11.86 -6.40 2.48
N GLY A 213 -12.05 -7.40 1.60
CA GLY A 213 -13.37 -7.96 1.33
C GLY A 213 -13.95 -8.76 2.50
N SER A 214 -13.15 -9.01 3.54
CA SER A 214 -13.58 -9.62 4.80
C SER A 214 -13.60 -8.63 5.96
N HIS A 215 -13.31 -7.35 5.74
CA HIS A 215 -13.31 -6.28 6.74
C HIS A 215 -12.48 -6.58 7.99
N CYS A 216 -11.32 -7.22 7.84
CA CYS A 216 -10.46 -7.60 8.95
C CYS A 216 -8.97 -7.47 8.61
N VAL A 217 -8.15 -7.53 9.65
CA VAL A 217 -6.70 -7.69 9.54
C VAL A 217 -6.34 -9.07 10.06
N VAL A 218 -5.56 -9.80 9.27
CA VAL A 218 -5.09 -11.14 9.60
C VAL A 218 -3.56 -11.18 9.58
N ARG A 219 -2.98 -12.14 10.31
CA ARG A 219 -1.56 -12.47 10.22
C ARG A 219 -1.38 -13.85 9.59
N TRP A 220 -0.38 -13.96 8.71
CA TRP A 220 -0.01 -15.20 8.03
C TRP A 220 1.48 -15.45 8.23
N VAL A 221 1.82 -16.49 8.97
CA VAL A 221 3.22 -16.93 9.15
C VAL A 221 3.70 -17.56 7.85
N ILE A 222 4.87 -17.17 7.34
CA ILE A 222 5.42 -17.74 6.11
C ILE A 222 5.62 -19.25 6.27
N GLY A 223 5.00 -20.02 5.38
CA GLY A 223 4.98 -21.49 5.42
C GLY A 223 3.77 -22.10 6.14
N ALA A 224 2.93 -21.31 6.80
CA ALA A 224 1.67 -21.78 7.36
C ALA A 224 0.59 -21.96 6.27
N PHE A 225 -0.42 -22.78 6.55
CA PHE A 225 -1.55 -23.00 5.65
C PHE A 225 -2.76 -22.11 5.96
N THR A 226 -2.77 -21.48 7.12
CA THR A 226 -3.91 -20.69 7.60
C THR A 226 -3.44 -19.40 8.25
N TRP A 227 -4.32 -18.39 8.24
CA TRP A 227 -4.12 -17.15 8.98
C TRP A 227 -4.73 -17.21 10.38
N SER A 228 -4.28 -16.29 11.23
CA SER A 228 -4.91 -15.97 12.52
C SER A 228 -5.45 -14.55 12.47
N LEU A 229 -6.63 -14.33 13.07
CA LEU A 229 -7.25 -13.01 13.17
C LEU A 229 -6.41 -12.10 14.08
N VAL A 230 -6.25 -10.82 13.67
CA VAL A 230 -5.58 -9.78 14.47
C VAL A 230 -6.57 -8.73 14.92
N ALA A 231 -7.42 -8.23 14.00
CA ALA A 231 -8.40 -7.20 14.31
C ALA A 231 -9.57 -7.25 13.33
N GLY A 232 -10.73 -6.74 13.73
CA GLY A 232 -11.95 -6.79 12.94
C GLY A 232 -12.74 -8.08 13.20
N ILE A 233 -13.91 -8.20 12.59
CA ILE A 233 -14.76 -9.41 12.61
C ILE A 233 -14.95 -9.86 11.16
N PRO A 234 -14.41 -11.02 10.76
CA PRO A 234 -14.47 -11.45 9.36
C PRO A 234 -15.89 -11.48 8.80
N GLY A 235 -16.09 -10.78 7.67
CA GLY A 235 -17.39 -10.67 7.00
C GLY A 235 -18.37 -9.65 7.62
N SER A 236 -17.98 -8.93 8.67
CA SER A 236 -18.85 -7.95 9.34
C SER A 236 -18.30 -6.54 9.21
N THR A 237 -19.11 -5.62 8.73
CA THR A 237 -18.82 -4.19 8.71
C THR A 237 -19.35 -3.50 9.95
N GLY A 238 -18.75 -2.38 10.36
CA GLY A 238 -19.27 -1.57 11.45
C GLY A 238 -18.37 -0.41 11.85
N THR A 239 -18.82 0.34 12.86
CA THR A 239 -18.16 1.55 13.36
C THR A 239 -17.63 1.39 14.78
N THR A 240 -17.83 0.22 15.39
CA THR A 240 -17.41 -0.07 16.77
C THR A 240 -15.89 -0.20 16.89
N PRO A 241 -15.33 -0.24 18.11
CA PRO A 241 -13.91 -0.56 18.33
C PRO A 241 -13.47 -1.96 17.85
N LEU A 242 -14.40 -2.87 17.60
CA LEU A 242 -14.15 -4.25 17.17
C LEU A 242 -14.32 -4.46 15.66
N THR A 243 -14.85 -3.48 14.92
CA THR A 243 -15.23 -3.64 13.51
C THR A 243 -14.62 -2.56 12.64
N PHE A 244 -14.47 -2.89 11.36
CA PHE A 244 -14.03 -1.97 10.33
C PHE A 244 -15.10 -1.80 9.25
N ASN A 245 -14.96 -0.73 8.47
CA ASN A 245 -15.70 -0.55 7.24
C ASN A 245 -14.72 -0.22 6.12
N ASN A 246 -14.44 -1.23 5.26
CA ASN A 246 -13.55 -1.10 4.12
C ASN A 246 -12.11 -0.65 4.52
N PRO A 247 -11.41 -1.35 5.44
CA PRO A 247 -10.06 -1.00 5.83
C PRO A 247 -9.11 -1.14 4.63
N GLN A 248 -8.21 -0.18 4.40
CA GLN A 248 -7.37 -0.16 3.19
C GLN A 248 -5.88 -0.27 3.49
N GLY A 249 -5.43 0.18 4.65
CA GLY A 249 -4.02 0.24 4.97
C GLY A 249 -3.70 -0.13 6.42
N LEU A 250 -2.50 -0.63 6.63
CA LEU A 250 -1.99 -0.96 7.96
C LEU A 250 -0.51 -0.61 8.12
N THR A 251 -0.08 -0.51 9.36
CA THR A 251 1.33 -0.58 9.76
C THR A 251 1.44 -1.10 11.19
N LEU A 252 2.63 -1.56 11.57
CA LEU A 252 2.97 -1.88 12.94
C LEU A 252 4.11 -0.97 13.42
N ASP A 253 4.15 -0.73 14.73
CA ASP A 253 5.32 -0.17 15.38
C ASP A 253 6.27 -1.26 15.89
N SER A 254 7.42 -0.85 16.43
CA SER A 254 8.44 -1.77 16.97
C SER A 254 7.98 -2.59 18.18
N ALA A 255 6.90 -2.20 18.85
CA ALA A 255 6.29 -2.95 19.94
C ALA A 255 5.21 -3.93 19.45
N GLY A 256 4.99 -4.01 18.12
CA GLY A 256 3.97 -4.88 17.51
C GLY A 256 2.54 -4.35 17.65
N ASN A 257 2.36 -3.07 17.99
CA ASN A 257 1.03 -2.46 17.99
C ASN A 257 0.60 -2.20 16.53
N LEU A 258 -0.67 -2.44 16.26
CA LEU A 258 -1.26 -2.32 14.94
C LEU A 258 -1.99 -0.99 14.76
N TYR A 259 -1.80 -0.36 13.60
CA TYR A 259 -2.49 0.83 13.14
C TYR A 259 -3.23 0.51 11.85
N VAL A 260 -4.52 0.84 11.75
CA VAL A 260 -5.37 0.51 10.60
C VAL A 260 -6.09 1.76 10.08
N ALA A 261 -5.95 2.01 8.79
CA ALA A 261 -6.76 3.00 8.08
C ALA A 261 -8.16 2.39 7.80
N ASP A 262 -9.13 2.77 8.63
CA ASP A 262 -10.52 2.35 8.57
C ASP A 262 -11.30 3.32 7.67
N THR A 263 -11.13 3.12 6.37
CA THR A 263 -11.35 4.10 5.30
C THR A 263 -12.75 4.70 5.28
N ASN A 264 -13.78 3.85 5.26
CA ASN A 264 -15.16 4.35 5.18
C ASN A 264 -15.69 4.87 6.54
N ASN A 265 -14.96 4.62 7.61
CA ASN A 265 -15.22 5.21 8.93
C ASN A 265 -14.41 6.48 9.18
N HIS A 266 -13.58 6.93 8.21
CA HIS A 266 -12.84 8.19 8.23
C HIS A 266 -11.90 8.34 9.44
N ARG A 267 -11.28 7.23 9.88
CA ARG A 267 -10.46 7.19 11.09
C ARG A 267 -9.23 6.29 10.95
N ILE A 268 -8.26 6.47 11.85
CA ILE A 268 -7.19 5.52 12.12
C ILE A 268 -7.50 4.85 13.46
N GLN A 269 -7.53 3.51 13.45
CA GLN A 269 -7.69 2.67 14.63
C GLN A 269 -6.34 2.14 15.09
N PHE A 270 -6.09 2.21 16.39
CA PHE A 270 -4.91 1.67 17.07
C PHE A 270 -5.28 0.45 17.91
N PHE A 271 -4.50 -0.60 17.81
CA PHE A 271 -4.64 -1.83 18.60
C PHE A 271 -3.32 -2.13 19.30
N ARG A 272 -3.33 -2.26 20.61
CA ARG A 272 -2.18 -2.78 21.33
C ARG A 272 -1.91 -4.21 20.90
N SER A 273 -0.64 -4.60 20.87
CA SER A 273 -0.25 -5.97 20.54
C SER A 273 -1.03 -6.98 21.41
N GLY A 274 -1.65 -7.95 20.74
CA GLY A 274 -2.50 -8.96 21.39
C GLY A 274 -3.92 -8.51 21.79
N ASN A 275 -4.29 -7.24 21.58
CA ASN A 275 -5.65 -6.75 21.87
C ASN A 275 -6.48 -6.65 20.59
N VAL A 276 -7.73 -7.11 20.67
CA VAL A 276 -8.69 -7.07 19.55
C VAL A 276 -9.59 -5.83 19.56
N THR A 277 -9.54 -5.03 20.64
CA THR A 277 -10.33 -3.79 20.77
C THR A 277 -9.50 -2.59 20.37
N GLY A 278 -9.95 -1.87 19.34
CA GLY A 278 -9.28 -0.70 18.81
C GLY A 278 -9.64 0.59 19.55
N THR A 279 -8.77 1.58 19.41
CA THR A 279 -9.01 2.97 19.84
C THR A 279 -8.82 3.89 18.64
N THR A 280 -9.77 4.80 18.39
CA THR A 280 -9.60 5.83 17.38
C THR A 280 -8.55 6.84 17.83
N ILE A 281 -7.50 7.04 17.03
CA ILE A 281 -6.36 7.90 17.36
C ILE A 281 -6.18 9.08 16.40
N ALA A 282 -6.83 9.05 15.24
CA ALA A 282 -6.86 10.15 14.27
C ALA A 282 -8.17 10.09 13.48
N GLY A 283 -8.72 11.25 13.12
CA GLY A 283 -10.04 11.37 12.53
C GLY A 283 -11.16 11.20 13.55
N THR A 284 -12.41 11.30 13.09
CA THR A 284 -13.61 11.11 13.91
C THR A 284 -14.50 10.08 13.23
N THR A 285 -14.89 9.05 13.97
CA THR A 285 -15.69 7.92 13.43
C THR A 285 -16.92 8.43 12.67
N SER A 286 -17.03 8.00 11.42
CA SER A 286 -18.14 8.33 10.50
C SER A 286 -18.30 9.82 10.18
N THR A 287 -17.29 10.63 10.48
CA THR A 287 -17.32 12.09 10.20
C THR A 287 -16.21 12.44 9.23
N ALA A 288 -16.55 12.62 7.97
CA ALA A 288 -15.62 13.08 6.94
C ALA A 288 -15.38 14.59 7.04
N GLY A 289 -14.16 15.05 6.76
CA GLY A 289 -13.89 16.48 6.70
C GLY A 289 -12.45 16.82 6.36
N ALA A 290 -12.22 18.11 6.04
CA ALA A 290 -10.92 18.63 5.61
C ALA A 290 -10.17 19.41 6.70
N SER A 291 -10.76 19.59 7.92
CA SER A 291 -10.04 20.24 9.02
C SER A 291 -8.79 19.45 9.43
N SER A 292 -7.94 20.05 10.25
CA SER A 292 -6.71 19.39 10.74
C SER A 292 -6.98 18.21 11.69
N SER A 293 -8.18 18.12 12.27
CA SER A 293 -8.59 17.01 13.16
C SER A 293 -9.42 15.93 12.45
N LEU A 294 -9.84 16.16 11.22
CA LEU A 294 -10.69 15.24 10.45
C LEU A 294 -9.93 14.62 9.28
N LEU A 295 -10.41 13.44 8.88
CA LEU A 295 -9.96 12.71 7.70
C LEU A 295 -11.13 12.46 6.75
N TYR A 296 -10.83 12.25 5.48
CA TYR A 296 -11.82 11.81 4.51
C TYR A 296 -11.30 10.64 3.67
N GLY A 297 -11.76 9.44 3.98
CA GLY A 297 -11.38 8.22 3.30
C GLY A 297 -9.88 7.91 3.39
N PRO A 298 -9.27 7.86 4.60
CA PRO A 298 -7.85 7.55 4.73
C PRO A 298 -7.57 6.15 4.22
N ARG A 299 -6.53 5.98 3.39
CA ARG A 299 -6.20 4.68 2.77
C ARG A 299 -4.87 4.11 3.20
N SER A 300 -4.01 4.90 3.81
CA SER A 300 -2.71 4.44 4.29
C SER A 300 -2.36 5.10 5.59
N VAL A 301 -1.68 4.38 6.45
CA VAL A 301 -1.05 4.89 7.66
C VAL A 301 0.36 4.33 7.76
N LYS A 302 1.32 5.18 8.15
CA LYS A 302 2.68 4.78 8.54
C LYS A 302 3.02 5.44 9.85
N VAL A 303 3.93 4.83 10.59
CA VAL A 303 4.47 5.34 11.86
C VAL A 303 5.98 5.42 11.75
N ASP A 304 6.56 6.54 12.22
CA ASP A 304 8.01 6.70 12.31
C ASP A 304 8.57 6.21 13.67
N SER A 305 9.87 6.31 13.84
CA SER A 305 10.56 5.91 15.10
C SER A 305 10.22 6.79 16.30
N GLN A 306 9.67 7.98 16.09
CA GLN A 306 9.15 8.87 17.11
C GLN A 306 7.65 8.65 17.37
N PHE A 307 7.03 7.67 16.71
CA PHE A 307 5.60 7.36 16.75
C PHE A 307 4.68 8.45 16.18
N ASN A 308 5.19 9.34 15.30
CA ASN A 308 4.31 10.20 14.53
C ASN A 308 3.60 9.38 13.45
N LEU A 309 2.32 9.71 13.21
CA LEU A 309 1.51 9.03 12.20
C LEU A 309 1.50 9.85 10.92
N TYR A 310 1.71 9.17 9.80
CA TYR A 310 1.58 9.73 8.45
C TYR A 310 0.40 9.07 7.77
N VAL A 311 -0.63 9.84 7.45
CA VAL A 311 -1.91 9.35 6.94
C VAL A 311 -2.15 9.88 5.52
N ALA A 312 -2.32 8.99 4.55
CA ALA A 312 -2.86 9.37 3.24
C ALA A 312 -4.34 9.71 3.41
N ASP A 313 -4.64 11.00 3.51
CA ASP A 313 -5.99 11.56 3.62
C ASP A 313 -6.55 11.76 2.21
N THR A 314 -6.93 10.63 1.59
CA THR A 314 -7.05 10.44 0.15
C THR A 314 -8.00 11.41 -0.52
N THR A 315 -9.23 11.52 -0.02
CA THR A 315 -10.25 12.39 -0.63
C THR A 315 -9.96 13.87 -0.37
N ASN A 316 -9.14 14.19 0.63
CA ASN A 316 -8.66 15.55 0.90
C ASN A 316 -7.32 15.85 0.18
N HIS A 317 -6.81 14.97 -0.69
CA HIS A 317 -5.66 15.20 -1.53
C HIS A 317 -4.40 15.67 -0.79
N ARG A 318 -4.11 15.06 0.37
CA ARG A 318 -3.00 15.45 1.24
C ARG A 318 -2.45 14.26 2.03
N VAL A 319 -1.25 14.40 2.57
CA VAL A 319 -0.75 13.55 3.65
C VAL A 319 -0.73 14.37 4.93
N GLN A 320 -1.36 13.84 5.97
CA GLN A 320 -1.43 14.44 7.30
C GLN A 320 -0.48 13.73 8.25
N MET A 321 0.26 14.53 9.05
CA MET A 321 1.09 14.02 10.13
C MET A 321 0.44 14.38 11.47
N PHE A 322 0.11 13.36 12.26
CA PHE A 322 -0.31 13.51 13.66
C PHE A 322 0.90 13.22 14.53
N GLN A 323 1.37 14.23 15.22
CA GLN A 323 2.49 14.08 16.17
C GLN A 323 2.05 13.31 17.40
N ARG A 324 3.02 12.61 17.99
CA ARG A 324 2.83 12.04 19.33
C ARG A 324 2.88 13.18 20.37
N CYS A 325 1.86 13.23 21.22
CA CYS A 325 1.78 14.17 22.35
C CYS A 325 2.12 13.52 23.70
#